data_a7fe18f853697f0a5cee9ac6707a7524
#
_entry.id   a7fe18f853697f0a5cee9ac6707a7524
#
_cell.length_a   1.000
_cell.length_b   1.000
_cell.length_c   1.000
_cell.angle_alpha   90.00
_cell.angle_beta   90.00
_cell.angle_gamma   90.00
#
_symmetry.space_group_name_H-M   'P 1'
#
loop_
_entity.id
_entity.type
_entity.pdbx_description
1 polymer ?
#
loop_
_entity_poly.entity_id
_entity_poly.type
_entity_poly.pdbx_seq_one_letter_code
_entity_poly.pdbx_strand_id
1 'polypeptide(L)'
;MADLNAKTKRFSPLKPGQYILRLICAWLFGASAATFVSNVKATEEPLLNTVSVAAMLIIAAGVFIATCFIKSDKKAYIILIAAAETLCISVPLKEANLSVPVSAGLCLILCAAIAYSDLKDINVKISNRTVYITVAALLVAMTVYIGAACIVRYDNYEIKGYDHGLFDQMFYYMKNTGLADTTFERNRLMSHFQVHCSPVFYLLLPLYMIFPSSQALLVINGFILISGIVPLMFLCKKYNLSNIATVLFCACYAIYPALAGNGLWGLHENSFLAPFVLWFFYFSEKDNHIPAVVFAALILCVKED
;
A
#
# COMPACT_ATOMS: atom_id res chain seq x y z
N MET A 1 -12.31 34.28 -49.09
CA MET A 1 -11.60 34.80 -47.88
C MET A 1 -12.38 34.46 -46.59
N ALA A 2 -12.80 33.21 -46.42
CA ALA A 2 -13.64 32.83 -45.28
C ALA A 2 -13.28 31.48 -44.72
N ASP A 3 -11.99 31.14 -44.60
CA ASP A 3 -11.64 29.84 -43.99
C ASP A 3 -10.25 29.79 -43.35
N LEU A 4 -9.66 30.93 -42.98
CA LEU A 4 -8.38 30.97 -42.27
C LEU A 4 -8.50 31.18 -40.74
N ASN A 5 -9.73 31.32 -40.22
CA ASN A 5 -9.97 31.61 -38.78
C ASN A 5 -10.31 30.40 -37.91
N ALA A 6 -10.26 29.17 -38.42
CA ALA A 6 -10.70 27.98 -37.68
C ALA A 6 -9.56 27.21 -36.98
N LYS A 7 -8.31 27.64 -37.04
CA LYS A 7 -7.18 26.87 -36.52
C LYS A 7 -6.37 27.45 -35.36
N THR A 8 -6.72 28.56 -34.82
CA THR A 8 -6.17 29.00 -33.52
C THR A 8 -7.11 28.62 -32.37
N LYS A 9 -7.25 27.32 -32.08
CA LYS A 9 -7.76 26.92 -30.75
C LYS A 9 -6.75 27.43 -29.74
N ARG A 10 -6.98 28.64 -29.23
CA ARG A 10 -6.22 29.28 -28.14
C ARG A 10 -6.04 28.27 -27.00
N PHE A 11 -4.78 28.08 -26.63
CA PHE A 11 -4.42 27.44 -25.39
C PHE A 11 -5.09 28.21 -24.26
N SER A 12 -6.19 27.70 -23.70
CA SER A 12 -6.72 28.24 -22.46
C SER A 12 -5.74 27.84 -21.35
N PRO A 13 -5.14 28.80 -20.63
CA PRO A 13 -4.21 28.48 -19.56
C PRO A 13 -4.93 27.65 -18.50
N LEU A 14 -4.22 26.67 -17.94
CA LEU A 14 -4.70 25.86 -16.84
C LEU A 14 -4.95 26.76 -15.60
N LYS A 15 -5.91 26.42 -14.77
CA LYS A 15 -6.12 27.10 -13.49
C LYS A 15 -4.94 26.79 -12.53
N PRO A 16 -4.57 27.70 -11.60
CA PRO A 16 -3.43 27.49 -10.70
C PRO A 16 -3.45 26.14 -9.98
N GLY A 17 -4.61 25.70 -9.47
CA GLY A 17 -4.73 24.40 -8.80
C GLY A 17 -4.44 23.19 -9.71
N GLN A 18 -4.69 23.33 -11.01
CA GLN A 18 -4.39 22.27 -11.99
C GLN A 18 -2.89 22.12 -12.23
N TYR A 19 -2.13 23.23 -12.19
CA TYR A 19 -0.67 23.17 -12.26
C TYR A 19 -0.07 22.54 -11.02
N ILE A 20 -0.55 22.91 -9.83
CA ILE A 20 -0.05 22.37 -8.56
C ILE A 20 -0.23 20.84 -8.53
N LEU A 21 -1.41 20.36 -8.88
CA LEU A 21 -1.69 18.92 -8.86
C LEU A 21 -0.84 18.15 -9.88
N ARG A 22 -0.64 18.69 -11.09
CA ARG A 22 0.25 18.11 -12.09
C ARG A 22 1.71 18.09 -11.62
N LEU A 23 2.14 19.12 -10.92
CA LEU A 23 3.48 19.19 -10.35
C LEU A 23 3.69 18.12 -9.29
N ILE A 24 2.74 17.95 -8.35
CA ILE A 24 2.79 16.91 -7.32
C ILE A 24 2.86 15.52 -7.96
N CYS A 25 1.97 15.24 -8.92
CA CYS A 25 1.96 13.94 -9.61
C CYS A 25 3.25 13.69 -10.39
N ALA A 26 3.76 14.70 -11.08
CA ALA A 26 5.02 14.60 -11.84
C ALA A 26 6.22 14.38 -10.92
N TRP A 27 6.24 15.03 -9.75
CA TRP A 27 7.24 14.80 -8.72
C TRP A 27 7.21 13.36 -8.20
N LEU A 28 6.04 12.83 -7.85
CA LEU A 28 5.89 11.45 -7.40
C LEU A 28 6.33 10.45 -8.46
N PHE A 29 6.00 10.70 -9.73
CA PHE A 29 6.46 9.86 -10.83
C PHE A 29 7.97 9.92 -11.00
N GLY A 30 8.56 11.11 -10.97
CA GLY A 30 10.01 11.29 -11.06
C GLY A 30 10.75 10.60 -9.92
N ALA A 31 10.24 10.73 -8.68
CA ALA A 31 10.80 10.05 -7.52
C ALA A 31 10.72 8.52 -7.64
N SER A 32 9.59 7.99 -8.07
CA SER A 32 9.40 6.54 -8.30
C SER A 32 10.35 6.01 -9.38
N ALA A 33 10.49 6.74 -10.50
CA ALA A 33 11.39 6.37 -11.58
C ALA A 33 12.87 6.41 -11.15
N ALA A 34 13.28 7.43 -10.39
CA ALA A 34 14.64 7.53 -9.88
C ALA A 34 14.97 6.42 -8.88
N THR A 35 14.04 6.11 -7.97
CA THR A 35 14.18 5.00 -7.02
C THR A 35 14.32 3.67 -7.76
N PHE A 36 13.53 3.46 -8.80
CA PHE A 36 13.61 2.26 -9.62
C PHE A 36 14.96 2.13 -10.33
N VAL A 37 15.45 3.21 -10.95
CA VAL A 37 16.76 3.23 -11.65
C VAL A 37 17.92 3.05 -10.68
N SER A 38 17.90 3.70 -9.52
CA SER A 38 18.95 3.58 -8.50
C SER A 38 19.02 2.18 -7.90
N ASN A 39 17.87 1.55 -7.66
CA ASN A 39 17.81 0.19 -7.17
C ASN A 39 18.34 -0.86 -8.17
N VAL A 40 18.36 -0.56 -9.46
CA VAL A 40 18.88 -1.47 -10.49
C VAL A 40 20.41 -1.66 -10.38
N LYS A 41 21.11 -0.71 -9.78
CA LYS A 41 22.57 -0.74 -9.59
C LYS A 41 22.95 -0.92 -8.11
N ALA A 42 22.32 -1.83 -7.39
CA ALA A 42 22.65 -2.13 -6.02
C ALA A 42 24.08 -2.70 -5.87
N THR A 43 25.04 -1.84 -5.98
CA THR A 43 26.38 -1.93 -5.42
C THR A 43 26.41 -1.03 -4.19
N GLU A 44 27.23 -1.30 -3.22
CA GLU A 44 27.32 -0.75 -1.87
C GLU A 44 27.38 0.80 -1.73
N GLU A 45 26.93 1.56 -2.73
CA GLU A 45 26.93 3.01 -2.75
C GLU A 45 25.60 3.61 -2.28
N PRO A 46 25.64 4.84 -1.71
CA PRO A 46 24.43 5.47 -1.17
C PRO A 46 23.34 5.63 -2.23
N LEU A 47 22.11 5.29 -1.84
CA LEU A 47 20.88 5.24 -2.65
C LEU A 47 20.55 6.54 -3.41
N LEU A 48 21.10 7.67 -2.99
CA LEU A 48 20.91 8.98 -3.58
C LEU A 48 22.27 9.58 -3.94
N ASN A 49 22.70 9.39 -5.16
CA ASN A 49 23.80 10.16 -5.72
C ASN A 49 23.25 11.36 -6.54
N THR A 50 24.11 12.32 -6.86
CA THR A 50 23.73 13.54 -7.59
C THR A 50 23.08 13.23 -8.95
N VAL A 51 23.47 12.10 -9.59
CA VAL A 51 22.92 11.66 -10.88
C VAL A 51 21.48 11.19 -10.72
N SER A 52 21.15 10.47 -9.65
CA SER A 52 19.77 10.01 -9.37
C SER A 52 18.83 11.18 -9.11
N VAL A 53 19.28 12.19 -8.37
CA VAL A 53 18.51 13.41 -8.12
C VAL A 53 18.30 14.22 -9.41
N ALA A 54 19.34 14.38 -10.22
CA ALA A 54 19.22 15.05 -11.51
C ALA A 54 18.25 14.33 -12.45
N ALA A 55 18.34 12.99 -12.55
CA ALA A 55 17.42 12.18 -13.34
C ALA A 55 15.96 12.33 -12.83
N MET A 56 15.75 12.31 -11.52
CA MET A 56 14.43 12.54 -10.92
C MET A 56 13.84 13.89 -11.35
N LEU A 57 14.63 14.96 -11.27
CA LEU A 57 14.19 16.30 -11.63
C LEU A 57 13.90 16.42 -13.13
N ILE A 58 14.73 15.85 -13.99
CA ILE A 58 14.54 15.86 -15.44
C ILE A 58 13.27 15.09 -15.82
N ILE A 59 13.07 13.90 -15.26
CA ILE A 59 11.88 13.08 -15.51
C ILE A 59 10.63 13.82 -15.00
N ALA A 60 10.66 14.37 -13.80
CA ALA A 60 9.53 15.12 -13.23
C ALA A 60 9.19 16.35 -14.10
N ALA A 61 10.20 17.10 -14.56
CA ALA A 61 9.99 18.24 -15.45
C ALA A 61 9.38 17.80 -16.79
N GLY A 62 9.90 16.74 -17.40
CA GLY A 62 9.38 16.19 -18.65
C GLY A 62 7.92 15.74 -18.53
N VAL A 63 7.58 14.99 -17.47
CA VAL A 63 6.21 14.54 -17.20
C VAL A 63 5.28 15.73 -16.92
N PHE A 64 5.73 16.71 -16.15
CA PHE A 64 4.96 17.94 -15.90
C PHE A 64 4.62 18.66 -17.20
N ILE A 65 5.63 18.92 -18.03
CA ILE A 65 5.46 19.59 -19.32
C ILE A 65 4.50 18.77 -20.21
N ALA A 66 4.73 17.48 -20.35
CA ALA A 66 3.88 16.60 -21.17
C ALA A 66 2.42 16.64 -20.72
N THR A 67 2.16 16.61 -19.42
CA THR A 67 0.80 16.62 -18.88
C THR A 67 0.11 17.99 -19.02
N CYS A 68 0.86 19.09 -19.10
CA CYS A 68 0.30 20.41 -19.39
C CYS A 68 -0.32 20.52 -20.79
N PHE A 69 0.11 19.70 -21.75
CA PHE A 69 -0.49 19.62 -23.08
C PHE A 69 -1.78 18.79 -23.12
N ILE A 70 -2.05 18.00 -22.08
CA ILE A 70 -3.27 17.19 -22.01
C ILE A 70 -4.42 18.06 -21.46
N LYS A 71 -5.42 18.32 -22.30
CA LYS A 71 -6.55 19.20 -21.96
C LYS A 71 -7.47 18.64 -20.88
N SER A 72 -7.56 17.32 -20.79
CA SER A 72 -8.40 16.62 -19.82
C SER A 72 -7.61 16.33 -18.55
N ASP A 73 -8.01 16.94 -17.43
CA ASP A 73 -7.42 16.65 -16.13
C ASP A 73 -7.59 15.17 -15.75
N LYS A 74 -8.75 14.60 -16.01
CA LYS A 74 -9.02 13.16 -15.81
C LYS A 74 -7.98 12.29 -16.51
N LYS A 75 -7.73 12.54 -17.81
CA LYS A 75 -6.73 11.77 -18.59
C LYS A 75 -5.32 11.96 -18.04
N ALA A 76 -4.94 13.18 -17.68
CA ALA A 76 -3.61 13.47 -17.12
C ALA A 76 -3.36 12.69 -15.83
N TYR A 77 -4.33 12.65 -14.90
CA TYR A 77 -4.20 11.94 -13.64
C TYR A 77 -4.18 10.42 -13.81
N ILE A 78 -5.06 9.87 -14.65
CA ILE A 78 -5.08 8.43 -14.91
C ILE A 78 -3.75 7.98 -15.51
N ILE A 79 -3.17 8.73 -16.46
CA ILE A 79 -1.86 8.43 -17.04
C ILE A 79 -0.77 8.43 -15.96
N LEU A 80 -0.77 9.44 -15.10
CA LEU A 80 0.23 9.56 -14.03
C LEU A 80 0.12 8.43 -13.00
N ILE A 81 -1.09 8.09 -12.59
CA ILE A 81 -1.34 7.00 -11.65
C ILE A 81 -0.94 5.66 -12.27
N ALA A 82 -1.37 5.38 -13.51
CA ALA A 82 -1.03 4.16 -14.20
C ALA A 82 0.49 4.01 -14.39
N ALA A 83 1.19 5.08 -14.71
CA ALA A 83 2.64 5.07 -14.86
C ALA A 83 3.35 4.83 -13.51
N ALA A 84 2.90 5.48 -12.43
CA ALA A 84 3.45 5.27 -11.09
C ALA A 84 3.22 3.84 -10.58
N GLU A 85 2.02 3.30 -10.75
CA GLU A 85 1.69 1.91 -10.37
C GLU A 85 2.50 0.89 -11.18
N THR A 86 2.67 1.12 -12.50
CA THR A 86 3.48 0.25 -13.34
C THR A 86 4.94 0.20 -12.88
N LEU A 87 5.50 1.36 -12.50
CA LEU A 87 6.84 1.42 -11.92
C LEU A 87 6.94 0.69 -10.58
N CYS A 88 5.95 0.83 -9.71
CA CYS A 88 5.90 0.11 -8.44
C CYS A 88 5.82 -1.42 -8.63
N ILE A 89 5.03 -1.89 -9.59
CA ILE A 89 4.90 -3.32 -9.90
C ILE A 89 6.20 -3.88 -10.48
N SER A 90 6.96 -3.07 -11.21
CA SER A 90 8.20 -3.51 -11.84
C SER A 90 9.35 -3.77 -10.87
N VAL A 91 9.31 -3.17 -9.68
CA VAL A 91 10.36 -3.36 -8.64
C VAL A 91 10.51 -4.83 -8.23
N PRO A 92 9.44 -5.62 -7.97
CA PRO A 92 9.56 -7.04 -7.69
C PRO A 92 10.05 -7.89 -8.86
N LEU A 93 9.85 -7.44 -10.10
CA LEU A 93 10.29 -8.16 -11.32
C LEU A 93 11.78 -7.93 -11.63
N LYS A 94 12.47 -7.16 -10.81
CA LYS A 94 13.87 -6.77 -10.99
C LYS A 94 14.83 -7.94 -11.04
N GLU A 95 14.61 -8.97 -10.23
CA GLU A 95 15.48 -10.15 -10.16
C GLU A 95 15.54 -10.93 -11.48
N ALA A 96 14.54 -10.76 -12.35
CA ALA A 96 14.45 -11.46 -13.62
C ALA A 96 15.16 -10.75 -14.80
N ASN A 97 15.91 -9.67 -14.57
CA ASN A 97 16.58 -8.84 -15.61
C ASN A 97 15.66 -8.27 -16.73
N LEU A 98 14.36 -8.53 -16.66
CA LEU A 98 13.35 -8.10 -17.62
C LEU A 98 12.52 -6.93 -17.12
N SER A 99 12.71 -6.51 -15.87
CA SER A 99 11.82 -5.55 -15.21
C SER A 99 11.78 -4.18 -15.89
N VAL A 100 12.94 -3.65 -16.32
CA VAL A 100 12.99 -2.30 -16.92
C VAL A 100 12.30 -2.24 -18.28
N PRO A 101 12.64 -3.07 -19.27
CA PRO A 101 11.99 -2.99 -20.58
C PRO A 101 10.50 -3.40 -20.51
N VAL A 102 10.14 -4.39 -19.68
CA VAL A 102 8.73 -4.79 -19.51
C VAL A 102 7.93 -3.67 -18.87
N SER A 103 8.43 -3.04 -17.80
CA SER A 103 7.74 -1.93 -17.13
C SER A 103 7.60 -0.71 -18.02
N ALA A 104 8.66 -0.35 -18.74
CA ALA A 104 8.61 0.76 -19.69
C ALA A 104 7.60 0.47 -20.81
N GLY A 105 7.59 -0.75 -21.35
CA GLY A 105 6.63 -1.19 -22.35
C GLY A 105 5.19 -1.14 -21.84
N LEU A 106 4.90 -1.68 -20.67
CA LEU A 106 3.58 -1.63 -20.05
C LEU A 106 3.14 -0.20 -19.77
N CYS A 107 4.02 0.64 -19.23
CA CYS A 107 3.73 2.06 -18.98
C CYS A 107 3.37 2.79 -20.27
N LEU A 108 4.14 2.58 -21.34
CA LEU A 108 3.87 3.18 -22.66
C LEU A 108 2.55 2.69 -23.25
N ILE A 109 2.24 1.40 -23.15
CA ILE A 109 0.96 0.81 -23.63
C ILE A 109 -0.21 1.39 -22.85
N LEU A 110 -0.12 1.46 -21.51
CA LEU A 110 -1.17 2.03 -20.67
C LEU A 110 -1.37 3.52 -20.96
N CYS A 111 -0.29 4.29 -21.05
CA CYS A 111 -0.36 5.71 -21.38
C CYS A 111 -0.98 5.94 -22.76
N ALA A 112 -0.58 5.15 -23.76
CA ALA A 112 -1.16 5.21 -25.10
C ALA A 112 -2.64 4.83 -25.10
N ALA A 113 -3.00 3.73 -24.46
CA ALA A 113 -4.41 3.28 -24.35
C ALA A 113 -5.28 4.34 -23.69
N ILE A 114 -4.82 4.98 -22.61
CA ILE A 114 -5.55 6.04 -21.91
C ILE A 114 -5.61 7.32 -22.73
N ALA A 115 -4.53 7.69 -23.42
CA ALA A 115 -4.49 8.89 -24.27
C ALA A 115 -5.44 8.79 -25.47
N TYR A 116 -5.51 7.60 -26.09
CA TYR A 116 -6.36 7.33 -27.26
C TYR A 116 -7.79 6.91 -26.87
N SER A 117 -8.00 6.40 -25.66
CA SER A 117 -9.36 6.07 -25.21
C SER A 117 -10.19 7.35 -25.07
N ASP A 118 -11.33 7.41 -25.75
CA ASP A 118 -12.40 8.32 -25.36
C ASP A 118 -12.97 7.77 -24.03
N LEU A 119 -12.39 8.21 -22.93
CA LEU A 119 -12.95 7.97 -21.60
C LEU A 119 -14.24 8.79 -21.48
N LYS A 120 -15.25 8.42 -22.25
CA LYS A 120 -16.64 8.72 -21.93
C LYS A 120 -16.88 8.13 -20.55
N ASP A 121 -17.64 8.82 -19.72
CA ASP A 121 -17.92 8.40 -18.36
C ASP A 121 -18.14 6.89 -18.32
N ILE A 122 -17.19 6.16 -17.69
CA ILE A 122 -17.31 4.72 -17.49
C ILE A 122 -18.48 4.54 -16.53
N ASN A 123 -19.67 4.41 -17.10
CA ASN A 123 -20.92 4.25 -16.35
C ASN A 123 -21.22 2.77 -16.13
N VAL A 124 -20.21 2.04 -15.66
CA VAL A 124 -20.42 0.64 -15.21
C VAL A 124 -21.08 0.69 -13.84
N LYS A 125 -22.35 0.35 -13.78
CA LYS A 125 -23.09 0.24 -12.53
C LYS A 125 -22.88 -1.16 -11.95
N ILE A 126 -22.13 -1.27 -10.89
CA ILE A 126 -22.07 -2.49 -10.08
C ILE A 126 -22.92 -2.34 -8.83
N SER A 127 -23.50 -3.43 -8.35
CA SER A 127 -24.37 -3.43 -7.18
C SER A 127 -23.55 -3.29 -5.89
N ASN A 128 -24.15 -2.79 -4.82
CA ASN A 128 -23.53 -2.81 -3.49
C ASN A 128 -23.16 -4.24 -3.05
N ARG A 129 -24.00 -5.23 -3.36
CA ARG A 129 -23.72 -6.64 -3.08
C ARG A 129 -22.42 -7.09 -3.74
N THR A 130 -22.21 -6.71 -5.01
CA THR A 130 -20.96 -7.00 -5.74
C THR A 130 -19.75 -6.39 -5.05
N VAL A 131 -19.84 -5.13 -4.57
CA VAL A 131 -18.76 -4.49 -3.80
C VAL A 131 -18.40 -5.31 -2.57
N TYR A 132 -19.38 -5.68 -1.74
CA TYR A 132 -19.14 -6.46 -0.53
C TYR A 132 -18.50 -7.83 -0.83
N ILE A 133 -19.00 -8.53 -1.83
CA ILE A 133 -18.45 -9.83 -2.24
C ILE A 133 -17.01 -9.67 -2.75
N THR A 134 -16.75 -8.67 -3.59
CA THR A 134 -15.39 -8.43 -4.13
C THR A 134 -14.41 -8.07 -3.01
N VAL A 135 -14.80 -7.20 -2.08
CA VAL A 135 -13.95 -6.82 -0.94
C VAL A 135 -13.69 -8.01 -0.03
N ALA A 136 -14.70 -8.84 0.27
CA ALA A 136 -14.52 -10.07 1.03
C ALA A 136 -13.60 -11.06 0.31
N ALA A 137 -13.77 -11.23 -1.00
CA ALA A 137 -12.92 -12.10 -1.81
C ALA A 137 -11.46 -11.61 -1.85
N LEU A 138 -11.23 -10.30 -1.98
CA LEU A 138 -9.89 -9.70 -1.91
C LEU A 138 -9.26 -9.92 -0.53
N LEU A 139 -10.01 -9.71 0.56
CA LEU A 139 -9.54 -9.95 1.92
C LEU A 139 -9.07 -11.40 2.08
N VAL A 140 -9.91 -12.36 1.70
CA VAL A 140 -9.57 -13.78 1.81
C VAL A 140 -8.40 -14.15 0.91
N ALA A 141 -8.45 -13.78 -0.37
CA ALA A 141 -7.41 -14.13 -1.33
C ALA A 141 -6.03 -13.59 -0.94
N MET A 142 -5.96 -12.32 -0.50
CA MET A 142 -4.69 -11.72 -0.09
C MET A 142 -4.20 -12.25 1.26
N THR A 143 -5.09 -12.55 2.20
CA THR A 143 -4.73 -13.24 3.45
C THR A 143 -4.12 -14.60 3.16
N VAL A 144 -4.77 -15.40 2.29
CA VAL A 144 -4.27 -16.72 1.89
C VAL A 144 -2.93 -16.58 1.16
N TYR A 145 -2.81 -15.62 0.24
CA TYR A 145 -1.56 -15.39 -0.50
C TYR A 145 -0.40 -15.05 0.44
N ILE A 146 -0.57 -14.06 1.32
CA ILE A 146 0.48 -13.63 2.26
C ILE A 146 0.80 -14.77 3.24
N GLY A 147 -0.23 -15.40 3.80
CA GLY A 147 -0.06 -16.51 4.73
C GLY A 147 0.68 -17.69 4.11
N ALA A 148 0.28 -18.11 2.91
CA ALA A 148 0.93 -19.21 2.20
C ALA A 148 2.39 -18.86 1.83
N ALA A 149 2.64 -17.64 1.33
CA ALA A 149 3.99 -17.19 1.02
C ALA A 149 4.89 -17.16 2.27
N CYS A 150 4.36 -16.69 3.40
CA CYS A 150 5.08 -16.68 4.67
C CYS A 150 5.36 -18.12 5.19
N ILE A 151 4.38 -19.03 5.09
CA ILE A 151 4.57 -20.42 5.50
C ILE A 151 5.66 -21.08 4.66
N VAL A 152 5.64 -20.93 3.34
CA VAL A 152 6.69 -21.45 2.45
C VAL A 152 8.06 -20.90 2.83
N ARG A 153 8.18 -19.60 3.09
CA ARG A 153 9.44 -18.98 3.53
C ARG A 153 9.86 -19.45 4.92
N TYR A 154 8.92 -19.69 5.83
CA TYR A 154 9.18 -20.25 7.14
C TYR A 154 9.75 -21.66 7.03
N ASP A 155 9.13 -22.52 6.24
CA ASP A 155 9.55 -23.91 6.05
C ASP A 155 10.93 -24.01 5.34
N ASN A 156 11.27 -23.00 4.52
CA ASN A 156 12.57 -22.87 3.86
C ASN A 156 13.63 -22.10 4.69
N TYR A 157 13.34 -21.71 5.94
CA TYR A 157 14.22 -20.91 6.80
C TYR A 157 14.58 -19.52 6.23
N GLU A 158 13.70 -18.94 5.39
CA GLU A 158 13.90 -17.64 4.76
C GLU A 158 13.25 -16.47 5.53
N ILE A 159 12.43 -16.75 6.53
CA ILE A 159 11.91 -15.71 7.44
C ILE A 159 13.04 -15.27 8.36
N LYS A 160 13.13 -13.97 8.62
CA LYS A 160 14.09 -13.43 9.59
C LYS A 160 13.80 -14.00 10.98
N GLY A 161 14.62 -14.98 11.36
CA GLY A 161 14.41 -15.84 12.51
C GLY A 161 14.38 -15.10 13.85
N TYR A 162 15.03 -13.93 13.95
CA TYR A 162 15.06 -13.17 15.20
C TYR A 162 13.67 -12.66 15.58
N ASP A 163 13.05 -11.81 14.74
CA ASP A 163 11.76 -11.19 15.06
C ASP A 163 10.65 -12.24 15.17
N HIS A 164 10.56 -13.14 14.19
CA HIS A 164 9.51 -14.15 14.20
C HIS A 164 9.67 -15.13 15.36
N GLY A 165 10.89 -15.57 15.66
CA GLY A 165 11.18 -16.44 16.81
C GLY A 165 10.90 -15.78 18.15
N LEU A 166 11.19 -14.47 18.26
CA LEU A 166 10.89 -13.67 19.43
C LEU A 166 9.38 -13.68 19.70
N PHE A 167 8.56 -13.32 18.70
CA PHE A 167 7.11 -13.28 18.86
C PHE A 167 6.50 -14.67 19.04
N ASP A 168 7.00 -15.69 18.38
CA ASP A 168 6.53 -17.06 18.56
C ASP A 168 6.75 -17.54 20.00
N GLN A 169 7.96 -17.32 20.54
CA GLN A 169 8.26 -17.64 21.93
C GLN A 169 7.42 -16.79 22.89
N MET A 170 7.27 -15.49 22.63
CA MET A 170 6.44 -14.60 23.46
C MET A 170 4.99 -15.10 23.52
N PHE A 171 4.38 -15.46 22.41
CA PHE A 171 3.04 -16.02 22.39
C PHE A 171 2.92 -17.36 23.12
N TYR A 172 3.95 -18.19 23.06
CA TYR A 172 4.03 -19.40 23.87
C TYR A 172 3.97 -19.09 25.37
N TYR A 173 4.77 -18.12 25.84
CA TYR A 173 4.74 -17.67 27.24
C TYR A 173 3.40 -17.01 27.59
N MET A 174 2.89 -16.11 26.75
CA MET A 174 1.58 -15.48 26.98
C MET A 174 0.47 -16.52 27.14
N LYS A 175 0.45 -17.58 26.33
CA LYS A 175 -0.51 -18.68 26.44
C LYS A 175 -0.39 -19.42 27.77
N ASN A 176 0.83 -19.70 28.26
CA ASN A 176 1.06 -20.56 29.41
C ASN A 176 1.13 -19.82 30.74
N THR A 177 1.57 -18.55 30.74
CA THR A 177 1.83 -17.75 31.94
C THR A 177 1.00 -16.46 32.00
N GLY A 178 0.44 -16.03 30.89
CA GLY A 178 -0.18 -14.71 30.74
C GLY A 178 0.83 -13.58 30.54
N LEU A 179 2.14 -13.83 30.58
CA LEU A 179 3.19 -12.82 30.48
C LEU A 179 3.83 -12.83 29.08
N ALA A 180 4.15 -11.64 28.57
CA ALA A 180 4.83 -11.46 27.29
C ALA A 180 6.35 -11.64 27.43
N ASP A 181 6.78 -12.82 27.92
CA ASP A 181 8.18 -13.11 28.18
C ASP A 181 8.87 -13.71 26.95
N THR A 182 10.17 -13.44 26.82
CA THR A 182 11.03 -13.99 25.79
C THR A 182 12.47 -14.06 26.28
N THR A 183 13.27 -14.98 25.71
CA THR A 183 14.71 -15.06 25.94
C THR A 183 15.53 -14.47 24.80
N PHE A 184 14.88 -14.08 23.70
CA PHE A 184 15.56 -13.52 22.53
C PHE A 184 16.18 -12.15 22.79
N GLU A 185 15.57 -11.38 23.70
CA GLU A 185 16.09 -10.06 24.06
C GLU A 185 17.12 -10.17 25.17
N ARG A 186 18.31 -9.61 24.94
CA ARG A 186 19.41 -9.54 25.92
C ARG A 186 19.83 -10.90 26.50
N ASN A 187 19.56 -12.01 25.81
CA ASN A 187 19.93 -13.38 26.20
C ASN A 187 19.50 -13.77 27.63
N ARG A 188 18.35 -13.27 28.10
CA ARG A 188 17.77 -13.62 29.41
C ARG A 188 16.25 -13.61 29.32
N LEU A 189 15.60 -14.41 30.18
CA LEU A 189 14.15 -14.35 30.30
C LEU A 189 13.71 -13.01 30.84
N MET A 190 12.95 -12.28 30.05
CA MET A 190 12.41 -10.98 30.43
C MET A 190 11.16 -10.68 29.59
N SER A 191 10.32 -9.78 30.11
CA SER A 191 9.15 -9.31 29.36
C SER A 191 9.60 -8.47 28.16
N HIS A 192 9.04 -8.78 26.98
CA HIS A 192 9.18 -7.97 25.77
C HIS A 192 8.81 -6.48 26.03
N PHE A 193 7.85 -6.23 26.92
CA PHE A 193 7.41 -4.87 27.26
C PHE A 193 8.46 -4.04 28.01
N GLN A 194 9.57 -4.63 28.40
CA GLN A 194 10.72 -3.87 28.90
C GLN A 194 11.59 -3.29 27.77
N VAL A 195 11.33 -3.71 26.52
CA VAL A 195 12.05 -3.24 25.34
C VAL A 195 11.09 -2.47 24.43
N HIS A 196 9.92 -3.06 24.11
CA HIS A 196 8.86 -2.44 23.33
C HIS A 196 7.48 -2.70 23.97
N CYS A 197 6.79 -1.62 24.30
CA CYS A 197 5.47 -1.72 24.91
C CYS A 197 4.39 -1.89 23.83
N SER A 198 4.08 -3.14 23.49
CA SER A 198 3.12 -3.51 22.44
C SER A 198 1.96 -4.38 22.97
N PRO A 199 1.12 -3.84 23.89
CA PRO A 199 0.02 -4.61 24.48
C PRO A 199 -1.04 -5.08 23.46
N VAL A 200 -1.02 -4.55 22.25
CA VAL A 200 -1.87 -4.96 21.13
C VAL A 200 -1.81 -6.47 20.86
N PHE A 201 -0.70 -7.11 21.14
CA PHE A 201 -0.54 -8.56 20.95
C PHE A 201 -1.51 -9.41 21.76
N TYR A 202 -2.00 -8.92 22.91
CA TYR A 202 -3.02 -9.62 23.67
C TYR A 202 -4.36 -9.77 22.94
N LEU A 203 -4.63 -8.94 21.93
CA LEU A 203 -5.79 -9.12 21.04
C LEU A 203 -5.71 -10.40 20.21
N LEU A 204 -4.49 -10.88 19.94
CA LEU A 204 -4.27 -12.11 19.15
C LEU A 204 -4.23 -13.35 20.03
N LEU A 205 -3.99 -13.20 21.32
CA LEU A 205 -3.84 -14.35 22.23
C LEU A 205 -5.00 -15.35 22.17
N PRO A 206 -6.28 -14.93 22.12
CA PRO A 206 -7.39 -15.88 21.98
C PRO A 206 -7.32 -16.72 20.70
N LEU A 207 -6.89 -16.11 19.56
CA LEU A 207 -6.73 -16.83 18.31
C LEU A 207 -5.54 -17.80 18.37
N TYR A 208 -4.43 -17.37 18.97
CA TYR A 208 -3.27 -18.23 19.17
C TYR A 208 -3.58 -19.39 20.13
N MET A 209 -4.43 -19.20 21.13
CA MET A 209 -4.86 -20.30 22.01
C MET A 209 -5.62 -21.40 21.27
N ILE A 210 -6.36 -21.03 20.21
CA ILE A 210 -7.08 -21.99 19.36
C ILE A 210 -6.11 -22.69 18.37
N PHE A 211 -5.18 -21.91 17.79
CA PHE A 211 -4.23 -22.37 16.78
C PHE A 211 -2.78 -22.07 17.22
N PRO A 212 -2.24 -22.79 18.22
CA PRO A 212 -0.93 -22.48 18.81
C PRO A 212 0.23 -22.94 17.93
N SER A 213 0.51 -22.22 16.89
CA SER A 213 1.64 -22.49 15.99
C SER A 213 2.22 -21.22 15.38
N SER A 214 3.51 -21.24 15.06
CA SER A 214 4.21 -20.17 14.34
C SER A 214 3.53 -19.84 13.02
N GLN A 215 3.10 -20.86 12.26
CA GLN A 215 2.42 -20.65 10.98
C GLN A 215 1.07 -19.91 11.16
N ALA A 216 0.34 -20.19 12.24
CA ALA A 216 -0.90 -19.47 12.54
C ALA A 216 -0.65 -17.97 12.75
N LEU A 217 0.41 -17.60 13.44
CA LEU A 217 0.79 -16.19 13.63
C LEU A 217 1.07 -15.48 12.30
N LEU A 218 1.68 -16.17 11.33
CA LEU A 218 1.95 -15.63 10.00
C LEU A 218 0.64 -15.36 9.22
N VAL A 219 -0.31 -16.31 9.27
CA VAL A 219 -1.62 -16.14 8.62
C VAL A 219 -2.42 -15.02 9.29
N ILE A 220 -2.42 -14.99 10.62
CA ILE A 220 -3.09 -13.94 11.40
C ILE A 220 -2.52 -12.56 11.05
N ASN A 221 -1.20 -12.43 10.94
CA ASN A 221 -0.54 -11.18 10.53
C ASN A 221 -1.05 -10.71 9.15
N GLY A 222 -1.08 -11.60 8.17
CA GLY A 222 -1.62 -11.30 6.85
C GLY A 222 -3.09 -10.85 6.89
N PHE A 223 -3.92 -11.53 7.70
CA PHE A 223 -5.33 -11.16 7.89
C PHE A 223 -5.47 -9.75 8.50
N ILE A 224 -4.72 -9.46 9.58
CA ILE A 224 -4.77 -8.14 10.24
C ILE A 224 -4.44 -7.06 9.23
N LEU A 225 -3.32 -7.20 8.54
CA LEU A 225 -2.82 -6.21 7.61
C LEU A 225 -3.83 -5.89 6.50
N ILE A 226 -4.42 -6.93 5.89
CA ILE A 226 -5.38 -6.77 4.81
C ILE A 226 -6.78 -6.35 5.32
N SER A 227 -7.09 -6.57 6.60
CA SER A 227 -8.39 -6.19 7.18
C SER A 227 -8.73 -4.69 7.05
N GLY A 228 -7.72 -3.83 6.88
CA GLY A 228 -7.89 -2.40 6.61
C GLY A 228 -8.71 -2.08 5.35
N ILE A 229 -8.86 -3.03 4.44
CA ILE A 229 -9.74 -2.90 3.26
C ILE A 229 -11.22 -2.70 3.67
N VAL A 230 -11.63 -3.19 4.85
CA VAL A 230 -13.02 -3.08 5.33
C VAL A 230 -13.38 -1.64 5.73
N PRO A 231 -12.65 -0.98 6.66
CA PRO A 231 -12.91 0.43 6.96
C PRO A 231 -12.69 1.33 5.76
N LEU A 232 -11.73 1.04 4.87
CA LEU A 232 -11.53 1.78 3.63
C LEU A 232 -12.78 1.72 2.73
N MET A 233 -13.38 0.55 2.57
CA MET A 233 -14.66 0.41 1.84
C MET A 233 -15.76 1.26 2.47
N PHE A 234 -15.88 1.28 3.79
CA PHE A 234 -16.88 2.09 4.47
C PHE A 234 -16.62 3.59 4.34
N LEU A 235 -15.36 4.02 4.36
CA LEU A 235 -14.97 5.41 4.10
C LEU A 235 -15.35 5.82 2.67
N CYS A 236 -15.03 5.01 1.66
CA CYS A 236 -15.42 5.26 0.28
C CYS A 236 -16.93 5.45 0.14
N LYS A 237 -17.73 4.61 0.81
CA LYS A 237 -19.19 4.72 0.81
C LYS A 237 -19.68 5.96 1.53
N LYS A 238 -19.07 6.34 2.63
CA LYS A 238 -19.42 7.56 3.36
C LYS A 238 -19.21 8.82 2.48
N TYR A 239 -18.13 8.84 1.72
CA TYR A 239 -17.84 9.93 0.78
C TYR A 239 -18.57 9.81 -0.56
N ASN A 240 -19.56 8.92 -0.67
CA ASN A 240 -20.38 8.72 -1.86
C ASN A 240 -19.57 8.42 -3.13
N LEU A 241 -18.43 7.73 -2.98
CA LEU A 241 -17.68 7.25 -4.13
C LEU A 241 -18.51 6.21 -4.89
N SER A 242 -18.33 6.16 -6.21
CA SER A 242 -18.97 5.13 -7.01
C SER A 242 -18.52 3.73 -6.59
N ASN A 243 -19.36 2.72 -6.78
CA ASN A 243 -19.04 1.34 -6.42
C ASN A 243 -17.76 0.83 -7.10
N ILE A 244 -17.51 1.25 -8.35
CA ILE A 244 -16.26 0.94 -9.05
C ILE A 244 -15.07 1.60 -8.36
N ALA A 245 -15.15 2.88 -8.05
CA ALA A 245 -14.08 3.57 -7.35
C ALA A 245 -13.79 2.90 -6.00
N THR A 246 -14.83 2.53 -5.26
CA THR A 246 -14.70 1.79 -4.00
C THR A 246 -13.91 0.48 -4.17
N VAL A 247 -14.25 -0.32 -5.17
CA VAL A 247 -13.53 -1.58 -5.46
C VAL A 247 -12.08 -1.32 -5.84
N LEU A 248 -11.83 -0.30 -6.67
CA LEU A 248 -10.47 0.06 -7.09
C LEU A 248 -9.62 0.52 -5.90
N PHE A 249 -10.14 1.39 -5.02
CA PHE A 249 -9.41 1.80 -3.80
C PHE A 249 -9.09 0.61 -2.91
N CYS A 250 -10.05 -0.30 -2.72
CA CYS A 250 -9.85 -1.52 -1.94
C CYS A 250 -8.82 -2.44 -2.59
N ALA A 251 -8.84 -2.60 -3.91
CA ALA A 251 -7.86 -3.38 -4.64
C ALA A 251 -6.46 -2.76 -4.53
N CYS A 252 -6.33 -1.44 -4.72
CA CYS A 252 -5.07 -0.73 -4.56
C CYS A 252 -4.48 -0.92 -3.15
N TYR A 253 -5.31 -0.84 -2.10
CA TYR A 253 -4.87 -1.12 -0.74
C TYR A 253 -4.36 -2.56 -0.60
N ALA A 254 -5.12 -3.54 -1.08
CA ALA A 254 -4.82 -4.96 -0.92
C ALA A 254 -3.51 -5.38 -1.62
N ILE A 255 -3.20 -4.77 -2.78
CA ILE A 255 -1.99 -5.07 -3.56
C ILE A 255 -0.86 -4.04 -3.32
N TYR A 256 -1.02 -3.11 -2.36
CA TYR A 256 -0.03 -2.08 -2.11
C TYR A 256 1.31 -2.69 -1.66
N PRO A 257 2.43 -2.41 -2.38
CA PRO A 257 3.70 -3.11 -2.14
C PRO A 257 4.24 -2.98 -0.72
N ALA A 258 4.04 -1.83 -0.07
CA ALA A 258 4.51 -1.64 1.31
C ALA A 258 3.75 -2.52 2.31
N LEU A 259 2.45 -2.75 2.08
CA LEU A 259 1.66 -3.69 2.90
C LEU A 259 2.11 -5.13 2.65
N ALA A 260 2.32 -5.52 1.39
CA ALA A 260 2.82 -6.85 1.05
C ALA A 260 4.21 -7.09 1.67
N GLY A 261 5.11 -6.11 1.60
CA GLY A 261 6.44 -6.17 2.20
C GLY A 261 6.39 -6.39 3.72
N ASN A 262 5.55 -5.63 4.43
CA ASN A 262 5.34 -5.83 5.86
C ASN A 262 4.70 -7.22 6.15
N GLY A 263 3.71 -7.62 5.36
CA GLY A 263 3.07 -8.92 5.50
C GLY A 263 4.03 -10.10 5.33
N LEU A 264 4.96 -10.01 4.39
CA LEU A 264 5.96 -11.04 4.09
C LEU A 264 7.14 -11.05 5.07
N TRP A 265 7.30 -10.04 5.90
CA TRP A 265 8.33 -10.00 6.94
C TRP A 265 8.08 -11.02 8.06
N GLY A 266 6.84 -11.26 8.40
CA GLY A 266 6.37 -12.05 9.53
C GLY A 266 5.47 -11.24 10.46
N LEU A 267 5.17 -11.77 11.64
CA LEU A 267 4.36 -11.05 12.62
C LEU A 267 5.14 -9.82 13.13
N HIS A 268 4.47 -8.67 13.14
CA HIS A 268 5.00 -7.43 13.70
C HIS A 268 3.86 -6.54 14.18
N GLU A 269 4.04 -5.82 15.30
CA GLU A 269 3.02 -4.93 15.89
C GLU A 269 2.54 -3.86 14.90
N ASN A 270 3.41 -3.34 14.05
CA ASN A 270 3.07 -2.31 13.07
C ASN A 270 2.01 -2.76 12.04
N SER A 271 1.73 -4.05 11.91
CA SER A 271 0.68 -4.56 11.04
C SER A 271 -0.72 -4.12 11.45
N PHE A 272 -0.91 -3.74 12.72
CA PHE A 272 -2.18 -3.22 13.23
C PHE A 272 -2.43 -1.75 12.87
N LEU A 273 -1.38 -0.97 12.60
CA LEU A 273 -1.52 0.48 12.44
C LEU A 273 -2.46 0.87 11.30
N ALA A 274 -2.22 0.35 10.10
CA ALA A 274 -3.03 0.74 8.95
C ALA A 274 -4.54 0.44 9.13
N PRO A 275 -4.96 -0.78 9.53
CA PRO A 275 -6.37 -1.05 9.78
C PRO A 275 -6.95 -0.22 10.94
N PHE A 276 -6.23 0.00 12.04
CA PHE A 276 -6.74 0.77 13.17
C PHE A 276 -6.89 2.24 12.85
N VAL A 277 -5.93 2.83 12.13
CA VAL A 277 -6.01 4.21 11.66
C VAL A 277 -7.21 4.39 10.71
N LEU A 278 -7.45 3.46 9.80
CA LEU A 278 -8.61 3.53 8.90
C LEU A 278 -9.94 3.41 9.65
N TRP A 279 -10.03 2.55 10.68
CA TRP A 279 -11.21 2.47 11.54
C TRP A 279 -11.39 3.75 12.37
N PHE A 280 -10.32 4.30 12.92
CA PHE A 280 -10.35 5.57 13.63
C PHE A 280 -10.92 6.69 12.75
N PHE A 281 -10.39 6.83 11.53
CA PHE A 281 -10.91 7.81 10.57
C PHE A 281 -12.38 7.57 10.23
N TYR A 282 -12.76 6.32 9.97
CA TYR A 282 -14.15 6.01 9.65
C TYR A 282 -15.12 6.41 10.75
N PHE A 283 -14.81 6.11 12.00
CA PHE A 283 -15.67 6.45 13.12
C PHE A 283 -15.64 7.94 13.48
N SER A 284 -14.48 8.58 13.36
CA SER A 284 -14.35 10.03 13.52
C SER A 284 -15.20 10.77 12.49
N GLU A 285 -15.14 10.36 11.25
CA GLU A 285 -15.93 10.93 10.16
C GLU A 285 -17.44 10.67 10.29
N LYS A 286 -17.84 9.70 11.06
CA LYS A 286 -19.26 9.41 11.39
C LYS A 286 -19.74 10.10 12.66
N ASP A 287 -18.93 10.95 13.28
CA ASP A 287 -19.19 11.55 14.59
C ASP A 287 -19.53 10.50 15.68
N ASN A 288 -19.03 9.27 15.50
CA ASN A 288 -19.20 8.19 16.47
C ASN A 288 -17.99 8.13 17.41
N HIS A 289 -18.03 8.94 18.45
CA HIS A 289 -16.90 9.21 19.31
C HIS A 289 -16.41 7.98 20.10
N ILE A 290 -17.31 7.11 20.56
CA ILE A 290 -16.92 5.95 21.39
C ILE A 290 -15.99 4.99 20.63
N PRO A 291 -16.34 4.43 19.47
CA PRO A 291 -15.41 3.59 18.74
C PRO A 291 -14.20 4.36 18.20
N ALA A 292 -14.32 5.66 17.89
CA ALA A 292 -13.17 6.46 17.51
C ALA A 292 -12.13 6.51 18.64
N VAL A 293 -12.56 6.77 19.89
CA VAL A 293 -11.66 6.76 21.06
C VAL A 293 -11.09 5.36 21.30
N VAL A 294 -11.89 4.30 21.13
CA VAL A 294 -11.39 2.91 21.24
C VAL A 294 -10.27 2.64 20.24
N PHE A 295 -10.46 3.00 18.95
CA PHE A 295 -9.40 2.79 17.96
C PHE A 295 -8.20 3.71 18.17
N ALA A 296 -8.39 4.95 18.66
CA ALA A 296 -7.27 5.80 19.08
C ALA A 296 -6.46 5.14 20.21
N ALA A 297 -7.12 4.58 21.21
CA ALA A 297 -6.44 3.84 22.28
C ALA A 297 -5.72 2.59 21.75
N LEU A 298 -6.34 1.84 20.83
CA LEU A 298 -5.71 0.68 20.20
C LEU A 298 -4.48 1.05 19.38
N ILE A 299 -4.47 2.20 18.69
CA ILE A 299 -3.30 2.72 17.98
C ILE A 299 -2.15 2.96 18.98
N LEU A 300 -2.43 3.58 20.13
CA LEU A 300 -1.44 3.80 21.18
C LEU A 300 -0.94 2.50 21.83
N CYS A 301 -1.69 1.41 21.73
CA CYS A 301 -1.30 0.09 22.21
C CYS A 301 -0.43 -0.68 21.22
N VAL A 302 -0.19 -0.16 20.01
CA VAL A 302 0.63 -0.86 19.01
C VAL A 302 2.10 -0.81 19.38
N LYS A 303 2.58 0.38 19.72
CA LYS A 303 3.97 0.63 20.13
C LYS A 303 4.07 1.96 20.83
N GLU A 304 5.13 2.15 21.63
CA GLU A 304 5.38 3.36 22.43
C GLU A 304 5.80 4.59 21.63
N ASP A 305 6.21 4.44 20.36
CA ASP A 305 6.74 5.48 19.45
C ASP A 305 5.72 6.03 18.42
#